data_532637c06ea5126ab7a9121273386451
#
_entry.id   532637c06ea5126ab7a9121273386451
#
_cell.length_a   1.000
_cell.length_b   1.000
_cell.length_c   1.000
_cell.angle_alpha   90.00
_cell.angle_beta   90.00
_cell.angle_gamma   90.00
#
_symmetry.space_group_name_H-M   'P 1'
#
loop_
_entity.id
_entity.type
_entity.pdbx_description
1 polymer ?
#
loop_
_entity_poly.entity_id
_entity_poly.type
_entity_poly.pdbx_seq_one_letter_code
_entity_poly.pdbx_strand_id
1 'polypeptide(L)'
;MSKEVTLKPNSRIKVLLDTHKIPYPDGLAYLICLHYGIRPSYLPEGLERKVLATGIISVDYTNGTTKWNESLFEETEIGYEWVTDWMDLFKRVGGPDRRGTKADVLRRMKKFFVNNPAVRKDDVFAATNKYLLTVSNPIYCKKSHKFIYEMDGSSMLLDYVEQTKEASSSVYNDDVI
;
A
#
# COMPACT_ATOMS: atom_id res chain seq x y z
N MET A 1 30.20 2.90 4.57
CA MET A 1 29.85 1.92 3.52
C MET A 1 28.44 2.31 3.03
N SER A 2 28.35 2.95 1.88
CA SER A 2 27.06 3.28 1.24
C SER A 2 26.39 1.98 0.80
N LYS A 3 25.20 1.71 1.32
CA LYS A 3 24.34 0.65 0.78
C LYS A 3 24.03 1.00 -0.68
N GLU A 4 24.42 0.12 -1.57
CA GLU A 4 24.05 0.19 -2.97
C GLU A 4 22.53 0.00 -3.07
N VAL A 5 21.82 1.12 -3.16
CA VAL A 5 20.36 1.09 -3.33
C VAL A 5 20.10 0.79 -4.81
N THR A 6 19.83 -0.44 -5.12
CA THR A 6 19.38 -0.82 -6.46
C THR A 6 17.95 -0.32 -6.65
N LEU A 7 17.77 0.75 -7.43
CA LEU A 7 16.46 1.25 -7.84
C LEU A 7 15.77 0.22 -8.74
N LYS A 8 15.13 -0.76 -8.14
CA LYS A 8 14.16 -1.58 -8.88
C LYS A 8 12.84 -0.82 -8.96
N PRO A 9 12.36 -0.49 -10.17
CA PRO A 9 11.07 0.17 -10.34
C PRO A 9 9.99 -0.73 -9.80
N ASN A 10 9.51 -0.42 -8.59
CA ASN A 10 8.40 -1.15 -8.02
C ASN A 10 7.06 -0.59 -8.54
N SER A 11 6.02 -1.38 -8.41
CA SER A 11 4.66 -1.02 -8.83
C SER A 11 4.14 0.25 -8.14
N ARG A 12 4.62 0.57 -6.94
CA ARG A 12 4.22 1.76 -6.17
C ARG A 12 4.69 3.05 -6.83
N ILE A 13 5.95 3.10 -7.28
CA ILE A 13 6.49 4.27 -8.00
C ILE A 13 5.67 4.51 -9.27
N LYS A 14 5.36 3.45 -10.02
CA LYS A 14 4.54 3.57 -11.23
C LYS A 14 3.17 4.15 -10.92
N VAL A 15 2.46 3.63 -9.90
CA VAL A 15 1.14 4.14 -9.50
C VAL A 15 1.21 5.61 -9.08
N LEU A 16 2.23 6.02 -8.32
CA LEU A 16 2.39 7.42 -7.91
C LEU A 16 2.64 8.34 -9.11
N LEU A 17 3.49 7.94 -10.05
CA LEU A 17 3.74 8.70 -11.27
C LEU A 17 2.48 8.83 -12.12
N ASP A 18 1.73 7.74 -12.30
CA ASP A 18 0.48 7.72 -13.07
C ASP A 18 -0.59 8.62 -12.41
N THR A 19 -0.71 8.59 -11.07
CA THR A 19 -1.65 9.44 -10.32
C THR A 19 -1.36 10.92 -10.54
N HIS A 20 -0.09 11.30 -10.65
CA HIS A 20 0.32 12.68 -10.89
C HIS A 20 0.46 13.02 -12.39
N LYS A 21 -0.04 12.15 -13.28
CA LYS A 21 0.03 12.32 -14.75
C LYS A 21 1.44 12.57 -15.25
N ILE A 22 2.40 11.83 -14.70
CA ILE A 22 3.79 11.83 -15.11
C ILE A 22 4.01 10.58 -15.97
N PRO A 23 4.45 10.73 -17.24
CA PRO A 23 4.84 9.60 -18.06
C PRO A 23 5.91 8.77 -17.33
N TYR A 24 5.66 7.47 -17.17
CA TYR A 24 6.54 6.60 -16.40
C TYR A 24 8.00 6.64 -16.81
N PRO A 25 8.34 6.62 -18.14
CA PRO A 25 9.73 6.71 -18.57
C PRO A 25 10.41 8.01 -18.13
N ASP A 26 9.72 9.14 -18.24
CA ASP A 26 10.28 10.46 -17.89
C ASP A 26 10.48 10.60 -16.39
N GLY A 27 9.46 10.18 -15.60
CA GLY A 27 9.54 10.19 -14.15
C GLY A 27 10.65 9.28 -13.62
N LEU A 28 10.76 8.07 -14.17
CA LEU A 28 11.81 7.13 -13.78
C LEU A 28 13.21 7.63 -14.17
N ALA A 29 13.37 8.16 -15.38
CA ALA A 29 14.65 8.72 -15.84
C ALA A 29 15.10 9.87 -14.94
N TYR A 30 14.18 10.76 -14.55
CA TYR A 30 14.47 11.85 -13.62
C TYR A 30 14.91 11.34 -12.24
N LEU A 31 14.20 10.36 -11.69
CA LEU A 31 14.55 9.75 -10.39
C LEU A 31 15.93 9.07 -10.45
N ILE A 32 16.24 8.37 -11.54
CA ILE A 32 17.57 7.76 -11.75
C ILE A 32 18.66 8.84 -11.79
N CYS A 33 18.45 9.90 -12.55
CA CYS A 33 19.41 11.00 -12.61
C CYS A 33 19.68 11.59 -11.22
N LEU A 34 18.63 11.84 -10.44
CA LEU A 34 18.78 12.34 -9.07
C LEU A 34 19.53 11.38 -8.16
N HIS A 35 19.29 10.07 -8.30
CA HIS A 35 19.98 9.04 -7.52
C HIS A 35 21.49 9.05 -7.74
N TYR A 36 21.92 9.24 -8.98
CA TYR A 36 23.33 9.30 -9.33
C TYR A 36 23.94 10.71 -9.26
N GLY A 37 23.19 11.71 -8.78
CA GLY A 37 23.65 13.10 -8.71
C GLY A 37 23.87 13.73 -10.08
N ILE A 38 23.24 13.19 -11.14
CA ILE A 38 23.35 13.66 -12.51
C ILE A 38 22.25 14.70 -12.75
N ARG A 39 22.60 15.88 -13.25
CA ARG A 39 21.59 16.81 -13.75
C ARG A 39 21.19 16.39 -15.16
N PRO A 40 19.91 16.05 -15.38
CA PRO A 40 19.48 15.71 -16.74
C PRO A 40 19.63 16.94 -17.67
N SER A 41 20.14 16.70 -18.86
CA SER A 41 20.34 17.76 -19.87
C SER A 41 19.04 18.29 -20.46
N TYR A 42 17.96 17.51 -20.34
CA TYR A 42 16.62 17.88 -20.78
C TYR A 42 15.59 17.32 -19.80
N LEU A 43 14.71 18.17 -19.34
CA LEU A 43 13.55 17.80 -18.55
C LEU A 43 12.30 18.42 -19.15
N PRO A 44 11.20 17.69 -19.29
CA PRO A 44 9.90 18.28 -19.59
C PRO A 44 9.56 19.38 -18.58
N GLU A 45 9.00 20.48 -19.09
CA GLU A 45 8.62 21.60 -18.23
C GLU A 45 7.68 21.15 -17.11
N GLY A 46 7.99 21.54 -15.88
CA GLY A 46 7.20 21.22 -14.69
C GLY A 46 7.34 19.77 -14.19
N LEU A 47 8.16 18.91 -14.80
CA LEU A 47 8.36 17.53 -14.36
C LEU A 47 8.88 17.47 -12.92
N GLU A 48 9.86 18.30 -12.57
CA GLU A 48 10.41 18.37 -11.22
C GLU A 48 9.33 18.63 -10.17
N ARG A 49 8.49 19.65 -10.38
CA ARG A 49 7.38 19.98 -9.45
C ARG A 49 6.40 18.81 -9.30
N LYS A 50 6.08 18.15 -10.40
CA LYS A 50 5.18 16.98 -10.38
C LYS A 50 5.79 15.82 -9.61
N VAL A 51 7.09 15.54 -9.81
CA VAL A 51 7.78 14.46 -9.09
C VAL A 51 7.88 14.80 -7.59
N LEU A 52 8.17 16.03 -7.22
CA LEU A 52 8.14 16.46 -5.81
C LEU A 52 6.75 16.28 -5.19
N ALA A 53 5.69 16.59 -5.92
CA ALA A 53 4.31 16.41 -5.47
C ALA A 53 3.92 14.93 -5.22
N THR A 54 4.64 13.97 -5.83
CA THR A 54 4.39 12.53 -5.57
C THR A 54 4.81 12.09 -4.17
N GLY A 55 5.66 12.85 -3.48
CA GLY A 55 6.25 12.44 -2.21
C GLY A 55 7.30 11.32 -2.31
N ILE A 56 7.71 10.93 -3.53
CA ILE A 56 8.78 9.95 -3.74
C ILE A 56 10.11 10.51 -3.23
N ILE A 57 10.32 11.80 -3.45
CA ILE A 57 11.47 12.56 -2.98
C ILE A 57 11.01 13.84 -2.31
N SER A 58 11.81 14.34 -1.39
CA SER A 58 11.72 15.70 -0.85
C SER A 58 13.06 16.40 -0.98
N VAL A 59 13.03 17.72 -1.21
CA VAL A 59 14.25 18.53 -1.30
C VAL A 59 14.34 19.41 -0.07
N ASP A 60 15.44 19.30 0.64
CA ASP A 60 15.80 20.24 1.68
C ASP A 60 16.51 21.44 1.04
N TYR A 61 15.77 22.50 0.81
CA TYR A 61 16.28 23.70 0.15
C TYR A 61 17.35 24.44 0.98
N THR A 62 17.43 24.16 2.27
CA THR A 62 18.44 24.80 3.16
C THR A 62 19.81 24.21 2.90
N ASN A 63 19.88 22.91 2.67
CA ASN A 63 21.12 22.17 2.51
C ASN A 63 21.34 21.68 1.08
N GLY A 64 20.38 21.89 0.18
CA GLY A 64 20.41 21.39 -1.20
C GLY A 64 20.42 19.88 -1.33
N THR A 65 19.97 19.16 -0.28
CA THR A 65 19.99 17.71 -0.25
C THR A 65 18.65 17.11 -0.65
N THR A 66 18.68 16.04 -1.45
CA THR A 66 17.50 15.25 -1.79
C THR A 66 17.36 14.11 -0.80
N LYS A 67 16.20 14.02 -0.16
CA LYS A 67 15.83 12.89 0.69
C LYS A 67 14.84 12.00 -0.04
N TRP A 68 15.13 10.72 -0.03
CA TRP A 68 14.27 9.71 -0.61
C TRP A 68 13.27 9.20 0.40
N ASN A 69 12.05 8.96 -0.02
CA ASN A 69 11.08 8.25 0.79
C ASN A 69 11.43 6.76 0.77
N GLU A 70 12.29 6.33 1.70
CA GLU A 70 12.81 4.96 1.78
C GLU A 70 11.70 3.91 1.81
N SER A 71 10.56 4.23 2.38
CA SER A 71 9.42 3.30 2.43
C SER A 71 8.85 2.91 1.05
N LEU A 72 9.16 3.68 0.01
CA LEU A 72 8.76 3.39 -1.37
C LEU A 72 9.80 2.53 -2.10
N PHE A 73 11.04 2.51 -1.61
CA PHE A 73 12.15 1.75 -2.19
C PHE A 73 12.49 0.49 -1.39
N GLU A 74 12.10 0.44 -0.14
CA GLU A 74 12.04 -0.83 0.53
C GLU A 74 11.08 -1.70 -0.27
N GLU A 75 11.64 -2.63 -1.08
CA GLU A 75 10.98 -3.89 -1.27
C GLU A 75 10.78 -4.46 0.14
N THR A 76 9.76 -4.04 0.82
CA THR A 76 9.02 -4.98 1.58
C THR A 76 8.52 -5.96 0.52
N GLU A 77 9.32 -7.00 0.18
CA GLU A 77 8.72 -8.29 0.06
C GLU A 77 7.84 -8.35 1.30
N ILE A 78 6.58 -8.02 1.13
CA ILE A 78 5.60 -8.33 2.15
C ILE A 78 5.72 -9.83 2.18
N GLY A 79 6.59 -10.29 3.11
CA GLY A 79 6.70 -11.70 3.35
C GLY A 79 5.27 -12.13 3.60
N TYR A 80 4.71 -12.90 2.70
CA TYR A 80 3.31 -13.32 2.82
C TYR A 80 3.15 -14.48 3.81
N GLU A 81 4.18 -14.77 4.62
CA GLU A 81 4.14 -15.76 5.69
C GLU A 81 3.00 -15.46 6.67
N TRP A 82 2.80 -14.20 7.01
CA TRP A 82 1.73 -13.73 7.90
C TRP A 82 0.32 -14.01 7.36
N VAL A 83 0.17 -14.30 6.07
CA VAL A 83 -1.15 -14.58 5.46
C VAL A 83 -1.78 -15.81 6.09
N THR A 84 -0.99 -16.78 6.51
CA THR A 84 -1.51 -17.97 7.21
C THR A 84 -2.15 -17.57 8.54
N ASP A 85 -1.46 -16.75 9.32
CA ASP A 85 -1.95 -16.24 10.62
C ASP A 85 -3.21 -15.37 10.43
N TRP A 86 -3.22 -14.55 9.37
CA TRP A 86 -4.38 -13.76 9.01
C TRP A 86 -5.58 -14.64 8.62
N MET A 87 -5.37 -15.71 7.83
CA MET A 87 -6.43 -16.65 7.48
C MET A 87 -7.01 -17.34 8.72
N ASP A 88 -6.19 -17.59 9.75
CA ASP A 88 -6.64 -18.22 10.98
C ASP A 88 -7.59 -17.34 11.82
N LEU A 89 -7.65 -16.02 11.56
CA LEU A 89 -8.69 -15.17 12.14
C LEU A 89 -10.10 -15.65 11.75
N PHE A 90 -10.28 -16.08 10.51
CA PHE A 90 -11.58 -16.57 9.99
C PHE A 90 -11.99 -17.93 10.58
N LYS A 91 -11.05 -18.67 11.17
CA LYS A 91 -11.33 -19.89 11.92
C LYS A 91 -11.91 -19.59 13.31
N ARG A 92 -11.55 -18.45 13.91
CA ARG A 92 -11.95 -18.07 15.28
C ARG A 92 -13.42 -17.69 15.40
N VAL A 93 -14.10 -17.41 14.30
CA VAL A 93 -15.51 -17.01 14.29
C VAL A 93 -16.44 -18.16 14.67
N GLY A 94 -15.94 -19.40 14.64
CA GLY A 94 -16.77 -20.59 14.85
C GLY A 94 -17.53 -21.02 13.58
N GLY A 95 -18.17 -22.17 13.59
CA GLY A 95 -18.91 -22.69 12.46
C GLY A 95 -18.02 -23.26 11.34
N PRO A 96 -18.49 -23.22 10.06
CA PRO A 96 -17.75 -23.76 8.92
C PRO A 96 -16.42 -23.04 8.70
N ASP A 97 -15.40 -23.76 8.25
CA ASP A 97 -14.11 -23.16 7.90
C ASP A 97 -14.26 -22.11 6.79
N ARG A 98 -13.93 -20.86 7.11
CA ARG A 98 -14.02 -19.71 6.22
C ARG A 98 -12.67 -19.22 5.70
N ARG A 99 -11.57 -19.94 5.98
CA ARG A 99 -10.22 -19.54 5.54
C ARG A 99 -10.03 -19.56 4.03
N GLY A 100 -10.73 -20.43 3.32
CA GLY A 100 -10.50 -20.62 1.89
C GLY A 100 -9.18 -21.34 1.59
N THR A 101 -8.73 -21.30 0.33
CA THR A 101 -7.46 -21.91 -0.07
C THR A 101 -6.32 -20.87 0.04
N LYS A 102 -5.16 -21.31 0.55
CA LYS A 102 -3.97 -20.43 0.69
C LYS A 102 -3.56 -19.81 -0.65
N ALA A 103 -3.63 -20.60 -1.74
CA ALA A 103 -3.26 -20.12 -3.08
C ALA A 103 -4.17 -18.97 -3.56
N ASP A 104 -5.49 -19.10 -3.39
CA ASP A 104 -6.42 -18.03 -3.78
C ASP A 104 -6.25 -16.78 -2.93
N VAL A 105 -6.06 -16.96 -1.63
CA VAL A 105 -5.83 -15.85 -0.70
C VAL A 105 -4.55 -15.10 -1.07
N LEU A 106 -3.45 -15.79 -1.28
CA LEU A 106 -2.17 -15.18 -1.65
C LEU A 106 -2.28 -14.42 -2.97
N ARG A 107 -2.91 -15.01 -4.00
CA ARG A 107 -3.10 -14.36 -5.29
C ARG A 107 -3.89 -13.06 -5.16
N ARG A 108 -4.99 -13.08 -4.39
CA ARG A 108 -5.84 -11.90 -4.18
C ARG A 108 -5.18 -10.88 -3.28
N MET A 109 -4.45 -11.30 -2.25
CA MET A 109 -3.72 -10.40 -1.37
C MET A 109 -2.60 -9.66 -2.11
N LYS A 110 -1.85 -10.36 -2.97
CA LYS A 110 -0.85 -9.72 -3.84
C LYS A 110 -1.49 -8.65 -4.73
N LYS A 111 -2.60 -8.99 -5.40
CA LYS A 111 -3.35 -8.02 -6.21
C LYS A 111 -3.86 -6.84 -5.37
N PHE A 112 -4.32 -7.10 -4.15
CA PHE A 112 -4.82 -6.07 -3.25
C PHE A 112 -3.74 -5.04 -2.90
N PHE A 113 -2.54 -5.46 -2.53
CA PHE A 113 -1.46 -4.53 -2.22
C PHE A 113 -0.90 -3.80 -3.46
N VAL A 114 -0.94 -4.43 -4.63
CA VAL A 114 -0.60 -3.74 -5.89
C VAL A 114 -1.58 -2.60 -6.17
N ASN A 115 -2.88 -2.85 -5.96
CA ASN A 115 -3.92 -1.84 -6.22
C ASN A 115 -4.03 -0.79 -5.10
N ASN A 116 -3.58 -1.13 -3.89
CA ASN A 116 -3.72 -0.28 -2.69
C ASN A 116 -2.35 -0.13 -1.98
N PRO A 117 -1.39 0.57 -2.59
CA PRO A 117 0.00 0.64 -2.09
C PRO A 117 0.14 1.36 -0.74
N ALA A 118 -0.85 2.18 -0.35
CA ALA A 118 -0.88 2.89 0.93
C ALA A 118 -1.38 2.03 2.10
N VAL A 119 -1.91 0.83 1.81
CA VAL A 119 -2.40 -0.09 2.85
C VAL A 119 -1.24 -0.91 3.38
N ARG A 120 -1.15 -1.02 4.71
CA ARG A 120 -0.14 -1.81 5.41
C ARG A 120 -0.72 -3.13 5.90
N LYS A 121 0.15 -4.07 6.25
CA LYS A 121 -0.23 -5.34 6.87
C LYS A 121 -1.13 -5.12 8.10
N ASP A 122 -0.77 -4.17 8.96
CA ASP A 122 -1.50 -3.90 10.19
C ASP A 122 -2.91 -3.37 9.92
N ASP A 123 -3.08 -2.55 8.86
CA ASP A 123 -4.40 -2.09 8.41
C ASP A 123 -5.29 -3.27 8.02
N VAL A 124 -4.70 -4.29 7.34
CA VAL A 124 -5.43 -5.50 6.95
C VAL A 124 -5.89 -6.30 8.16
N PHE A 125 -5.05 -6.45 9.18
CA PHE A 125 -5.43 -7.12 10.42
C PHE A 125 -6.51 -6.34 11.19
N ALA A 126 -6.35 -5.03 11.34
CA ALA A 126 -7.32 -4.17 12.02
C ALA A 126 -8.70 -4.20 11.33
N ALA A 127 -8.72 -4.02 10.01
CA ALA A 127 -9.94 -4.10 9.19
C ALA A 127 -10.63 -5.46 9.31
N THR A 128 -9.85 -6.55 9.26
CA THR A 128 -10.39 -7.91 9.39
C THR A 128 -10.98 -8.15 10.77
N ASN A 129 -10.29 -7.75 11.82
CA ASN A 129 -10.82 -7.89 13.19
C ASN A 129 -12.12 -7.09 13.36
N LYS A 130 -12.17 -5.84 12.82
CA LYS A 130 -13.40 -5.03 12.83
C LYS A 130 -14.53 -5.73 12.10
N TYR A 131 -14.28 -6.29 10.91
CA TYR A 131 -15.27 -7.07 10.16
C TYR A 131 -15.79 -8.26 10.99
N LEU A 132 -14.89 -9.07 11.54
CA LEU A 132 -15.26 -10.29 12.26
C LEU A 132 -16.08 -9.99 13.51
N LEU A 133 -15.91 -8.82 14.14
CA LEU A 133 -16.75 -8.36 15.26
C LEU A 133 -18.19 -8.03 14.81
N THR A 134 -18.41 -7.68 13.55
CA THR A 134 -19.76 -7.42 13.03
C THR A 134 -20.52 -8.70 12.63
N VAL A 135 -19.81 -9.82 12.54
CA VAL A 135 -20.40 -11.11 12.16
C VAL A 135 -21.14 -11.74 13.34
N SER A 136 -22.44 -11.52 13.40
CA SER A 136 -23.31 -12.11 14.45
C SER A 136 -23.56 -13.60 14.27
N ASN A 137 -23.55 -14.11 13.03
CA ASN A 137 -23.74 -15.51 12.70
C ASN A 137 -22.62 -16.03 11.79
N PRO A 138 -21.83 -17.03 12.25
CA PRO A 138 -20.71 -17.58 11.49
C PRO A 138 -21.05 -18.10 10.09
N ILE A 139 -22.30 -18.50 9.87
CA ILE A 139 -22.76 -18.99 8.57
C ILE A 139 -22.67 -17.90 7.50
N TYR A 140 -22.87 -16.64 7.87
CA TYR A 140 -22.80 -15.50 6.95
C TYR A 140 -21.40 -14.88 6.83
N CYS A 141 -20.43 -15.37 7.61
CA CYS A 141 -19.05 -14.93 7.47
C CYS A 141 -18.53 -15.23 6.05
N LYS A 142 -18.02 -14.21 5.39
CA LYS A 142 -17.38 -14.37 4.07
C LYS A 142 -16.15 -15.27 4.18
N LYS A 143 -15.88 -16.06 3.13
CA LYS A 143 -14.57 -16.73 3.03
C LYS A 143 -13.47 -15.68 2.85
N SER A 144 -12.30 -15.89 3.44
CA SER A 144 -11.19 -14.92 3.45
C SER A 144 -10.84 -14.37 2.06
N HIS A 145 -10.79 -15.21 1.03
CA HIS A 145 -10.51 -14.78 -0.34
C HIS A 145 -11.64 -13.92 -0.95
N LYS A 146 -12.90 -14.13 -0.53
CA LYS A 146 -14.04 -13.29 -0.95
C LYS A 146 -14.10 -11.98 -0.17
N PHE A 147 -13.58 -11.96 1.06
CA PHE A 147 -13.44 -10.74 1.83
C PHE A 147 -12.41 -9.80 1.20
N ILE A 148 -11.32 -10.34 0.61
CA ILE A 148 -10.34 -9.52 -0.13
C ILE A 148 -10.96 -8.95 -1.40
N TYR A 149 -11.55 -9.81 -2.24
CA TYR A 149 -12.25 -9.42 -3.48
C TYR A 149 -13.44 -10.34 -3.75
N GLU A 150 -14.56 -9.79 -4.11
CA GLU A 150 -15.70 -10.52 -4.68
C GLU A 150 -15.48 -10.84 -6.17
N MET A 151 -16.44 -11.52 -6.79
CA MET A 151 -16.37 -11.87 -8.22
C MET A 151 -16.51 -10.66 -9.14
N ASP A 152 -17.24 -9.66 -8.70
CA ASP A 152 -17.45 -8.37 -9.40
C ASP A 152 -16.26 -7.40 -9.24
N GLY A 153 -15.25 -7.78 -8.47
CA GLY A 153 -14.06 -6.96 -8.20
C GLY A 153 -14.19 -6.00 -7.02
N SER A 154 -15.34 -5.94 -6.37
CA SER A 154 -15.48 -5.17 -5.12
C SER A 154 -14.64 -5.75 -3.99
N SER A 155 -14.20 -4.91 -3.06
CA SER A 155 -13.32 -5.29 -1.95
C SER A 155 -13.89 -4.87 -0.61
N MET A 156 -14.49 -5.82 0.09
CA MET A 156 -14.94 -5.58 1.46
C MET A 156 -13.76 -5.27 2.40
N LEU A 157 -12.60 -5.86 2.16
CA LEU A 157 -11.39 -5.56 2.92
C LEU A 157 -11.02 -4.07 2.81
N LEU A 158 -11.09 -3.50 1.59
CA LEU A 158 -10.79 -2.08 1.38
C LEU A 158 -11.77 -1.19 2.12
N ASP A 159 -13.07 -1.48 2.03
CA ASP A 159 -14.11 -0.72 2.72
C ASP A 159 -13.86 -0.67 4.23
N TYR A 160 -13.47 -1.81 4.84
CA TYR A 160 -13.15 -1.87 6.27
C TYR A 160 -11.82 -1.19 6.62
N VAL A 161 -10.84 -1.19 5.72
CA VAL A 161 -9.58 -0.43 5.89
C VAL A 161 -9.88 1.06 5.95
N GLU A 162 -10.67 1.57 5.02
CA GLU A 162 -11.07 2.98 4.96
C GLU A 162 -11.82 3.39 6.23
N GLN A 163 -12.85 2.62 6.62
CA GLN A 163 -13.58 2.86 7.85
C GLN A 163 -12.72 2.82 9.13
N THR A 164 -11.65 2.02 9.13
CA THR A 164 -10.75 1.94 10.29
C THR A 164 -9.85 3.16 10.36
N LYS A 165 -9.39 3.66 9.22
CA LYS A 165 -8.58 4.88 9.12
C LYS A 165 -9.39 6.14 9.47
N GLU A 166 -10.62 6.24 8.99
CA GLU A 166 -11.52 7.35 9.34
C GLU A 166 -11.79 7.43 10.84
N ALA A 167 -12.06 6.28 11.47
CA ALA A 167 -12.27 6.23 12.91
C ALA A 167 -11.02 6.67 13.70
N SER A 168 -9.84 6.36 13.20
CA SER A 168 -8.58 6.78 13.84
C SER A 168 -8.31 8.27 13.67
N SER A 169 -8.72 8.87 12.56
CA SER A 169 -8.53 10.31 12.31
C SER A 169 -9.52 11.19 13.07
N SER A 170 -10.73 10.70 13.37
CA SER A 170 -11.71 11.47 14.13
C SER A 170 -11.37 11.60 15.61
N VAL A 171 -10.65 10.63 16.18
CA VAL A 171 -10.24 10.66 17.61
C VAL A 171 -9.19 11.75 17.87
N TYR A 172 -8.42 12.18 16.87
CA TYR A 172 -7.40 13.24 17.04
C TYR A 172 -7.95 14.67 16.97
N ASN A 173 -9.21 14.87 16.57
CA ASN A 173 -9.81 16.20 16.44
C ASN A 173 -10.60 16.67 17.66
N ASP A 174 -10.83 15.82 18.66
CA ASP A 174 -11.63 16.17 19.85
C ASP A 174 -10.81 16.71 21.03
N ASP A 175 -9.46 16.77 20.93
CA ASP A 175 -8.59 17.28 22.01
C ASP A 175 -8.12 18.74 21.82
N VAL A 176 -8.80 19.55 21.00
CA VAL A 176 -8.51 20.97 20.84
C VAL A 176 -9.74 21.81 21.19
N ILE A 177 -10.01 21.93 22.47
CA ILE A 177 -10.79 23.04 23.04
C ILE A 177 -10.02 23.60 24.22
#